data_f634fc63f353e71f065786319f1d73e8
#
_entry.id   f634fc63f353e71f065786319f1d73e8
#
_cell.length_a   1.000
_cell.length_b   1.000
_cell.length_c   1.000
_cell.angle_alpha   90.00
_cell.angle_beta   90.00
_cell.angle_gamma   90.00
#
_symmetry.space_group_name_H-M   'P 1'
#
loop_
_entity.id
_entity.type
_entity.pdbx_description
1 polymer ?
#
loop_
_entity_poly.entity_id
_entity_poly.type
_entity_poly.pdbx_seq_one_letter_code
_entity_poly.pdbx_strand_id
1 'polypeptide(L)'
;MIKLRSVRQAVREIQESDPCTAMTETLLKRLIHEGDVSYTICGTRELIEMETLGRELSALFGCKDAYVPKMRTVRTAAKDIRNSDGGNAMTEYRIRMLIRNGKMPCYEAGTRQIIALESFDDKKLFTMQLKENVSRRDRRSQSVCLSEQFETILSDTTQKYVCRRKR
;
A
#
# COMPACT_ATOMS: atom_id res chain seq x y z
N MET A 1 20.21 -5.41 -26.56
CA MET A 1 21.62 -5.30 -26.12
C MET A 1 21.68 -5.50 -24.62
N ILE A 2 22.33 -6.54 -24.13
CA ILE A 2 22.38 -6.89 -22.69
C ILE A 2 23.15 -5.81 -21.93
N LYS A 3 22.50 -5.15 -20.96
CA LYS A 3 23.11 -4.10 -20.12
C LYS A 3 23.47 -4.69 -18.76
N LEU A 4 24.72 -5.10 -18.60
CA LEU A 4 25.26 -5.56 -17.31
C LEU A 4 25.82 -4.36 -16.54
N ARG A 5 25.47 -4.28 -15.26
CA ARG A 5 25.90 -3.21 -14.33
C ARG A 5 26.35 -3.80 -13.00
N SER A 6 27.35 -3.19 -12.39
CA SER A 6 27.61 -3.46 -10.96
C SER A 6 26.47 -2.94 -10.10
N VAL A 7 26.28 -3.47 -8.90
CA VAL A 7 25.23 -3.04 -7.94
C VAL A 7 25.18 -1.52 -7.81
N ARG A 8 26.35 -0.88 -7.66
CA ARG A 8 26.45 0.58 -7.53
C ARG A 8 26.03 1.34 -8.79
N GLN A 9 26.42 0.83 -9.96
CA GLN A 9 26.02 1.44 -11.24
C GLN A 9 24.52 1.27 -11.51
N ALA A 10 23.96 0.10 -11.21
CA ALA A 10 22.52 -0.15 -11.35
C ALA A 10 21.70 0.81 -10.48
N VAL A 11 22.06 0.98 -9.21
CA VAL A 11 21.39 1.92 -8.32
C VAL A 11 21.48 3.35 -8.80
N ARG A 12 22.68 3.77 -9.30
CA ARG A 12 22.85 5.12 -9.86
C ARG A 12 21.96 5.33 -11.08
N GLU A 13 21.89 4.39 -12.01
CA GLU A 13 21.04 4.48 -13.22
C GLU A 13 19.54 4.57 -12.82
N ILE A 14 19.11 3.83 -11.80
CA ILE A 14 17.75 3.94 -11.26
C ILE A 14 17.50 5.31 -10.62
N GLN A 15 18.45 5.84 -9.84
CA GLN A 15 18.32 7.14 -9.18
C GLN A 15 18.38 8.32 -10.17
N GLU A 16 19.09 8.18 -11.27
CA GLU A 16 19.11 9.16 -12.36
C GLU A 16 17.76 9.21 -13.09
N SER A 17 17.12 8.06 -13.29
CA SER A 17 15.77 7.99 -13.88
C SER A 17 14.66 8.39 -12.91
N ASP A 18 14.83 8.14 -11.62
CA ASP A 18 13.86 8.44 -10.56
C ASP A 18 14.56 8.93 -9.30
N PRO A 19 14.79 10.26 -9.17
CA PRO A 19 15.51 10.83 -8.03
C PRO A 19 14.84 10.60 -6.66
N CYS A 20 13.52 10.32 -6.66
CA CYS A 20 12.76 10.06 -5.43
C CYS A 20 12.68 8.59 -5.06
N THR A 21 13.39 7.71 -5.79
CA THR A 21 13.34 6.27 -5.55
C THR A 21 13.82 5.89 -4.14
N ALA A 22 13.18 4.89 -3.55
CA ALA A 22 13.63 4.28 -2.30
C ALA A 22 14.77 3.27 -2.51
N MET A 23 15.18 3.01 -3.77
CA MET A 23 16.28 2.08 -4.08
C MET A 23 17.62 2.63 -3.61
N THR A 24 18.33 1.81 -2.81
CA THR A 24 19.68 2.08 -2.33
C THR A 24 20.58 0.88 -2.59
N GLU A 25 21.91 1.06 -2.57
CA GLU A 25 22.86 -0.06 -2.72
C GLU A 25 22.62 -1.14 -1.66
N THR A 26 22.34 -0.73 -0.41
CA THR A 26 22.06 -1.66 0.70
C THR A 26 20.79 -2.47 0.44
N LEU A 27 19.74 -1.83 -0.08
CA LEU A 27 18.50 -2.50 -0.41
C LEU A 27 18.72 -3.50 -1.55
N LEU A 28 19.39 -3.10 -2.63
CA LEU A 28 19.63 -3.98 -3.78
C LEU A 28 20.50 -5.18 -3.40
N LYS A 29 21.57 -4.98 -2.59
CA LYS A 29 22.37 -6.08 -2.05
C LYS A 29 21.55 -7.04 -1.19
N ARG A 30 20.61 -6.53 -0.43
CA ARG A 30 19.70 -7.34 0.38
C ARG A 30 18.78 -8.20 -0.48
N LEU A 31 18.17 -7.62 -1.53
CA LEU A 31 17.34 -8.36 -2.49
C LEU A 31 18.12 -9.46 -3.21
N ILE A 32 19.39 -9.20 -3.55
CA ILE A 32 20.29 -10.21 -4.11
C ILE A 32 20.55 -11.34 -3.10
N HIS A 33 20.81 -11.00 -1.84
CA HIS A 33 21.09 -11.98 -0.79
C HIS A 33 19.87 -12.82 -0.42
N GLU A 34 18.68 -12.23 -0.46
CA GLU A 34 17.40 -12.92 -0.24
C GLU A 34 16.97 -13.78 -1.45
N GLY A 35 17.63 -13.59 -2.62
CA GLY A 35 17.33 -14.34 -3.83
C GLY A 35 16.21 -13.78 -4.69
N ASP A 36 15.72 -12.58 -4.36
CA ASP A 36 14.66 -11.88 -5.10
C ASP A 36 15.18 -11.23 -6.40
N VAL A 37 16.49 -11.01 -6.48
CA VAL A 37 17.18 -10.45 -7.65
C VAL A 37 18.33 -11.34 -8.05
N SER A 38 18.33 -11.74 -9.34
CA SER A 38 19.40 -12.55 -9.91
C SER A 38 20.63 -11.71 -10.27
N TYR A 39 21.80 -12.32 -10.14
CA TYR A 39 23.07 -11.71 -10.45
C TYR A 39 24.04 -12.71 -11.08
N THR A 40 25.05 -12.20 -11.77
CA THR A 40 26.13 -13.00 -12.35
C THR A 40 27.46 -12.57 -11.75
N ILE A 41 28.29 -13.54 -11.34
CA ILE A 41 29.62 -13.26 -10.83
C ILE A 41 30.60 -13.18 -12.00
N CYS A 42 31.30 -12.07 -12.13
CA CYS A 42 32.40 -11.89 -13.06
C CYS A 42 33.68 -11.52 -12.28
N GLY A 43 34.54 -12.49 -12.08
CA GLY A 43 35.71 -12.36 -11.19
C GLY A 43 35.26 -12.15 -9.73
N THR A 44 35.55 -10.99 -9.16
CA THR A 44 35.16 -10.61 -7.80
C THR A 44 33.95 -9.68 -7.75
N ARG A 45 33.31 -9.41 -8.91
CA ARG A 45 32.23 -8.43 -9.02
C ARG A 45 30.90 -9.11 -9.31
N GLU A 46 29.89 -8.67 -8.57
CA GLU A 46 28.50 -8.98 -8.85
C GLU A 46 27.96 -8.05 -9.94
N LEU A 47 27.49 -8.65 -11.03
CA LEU A 47 26.88 -7.94 -12.15
C LEU A 47 25.40 -8.27 -12.26
N ILE A 48 24.61 -7.27 -12.51
CA ILE A 48 23.15 -7.35 -12.64
C ILE A 48 22.77 -6.94 -14.05
N GLU A 49 21.89 -7.73 -14.66
CA GLU A 49 21.29 -7.39 -15.93
C GLU A 49 20.08 -6.47 -15.68
N MET A 50 20.09 -5.26 -16.26
CA MET A 50 19.07 -4.24 -15.98
C MET A 50 17.66 -4.64 -16.43
N GLU A 51 17.52 -5.37 -17.54
CA GLU A 51 16.21 -5.84 -18.00
C GLU A 51 15.62 -6.92 -17.08
N THR A 52 16.46 -7.84 -16.63
CA THR A 52 16.08 -8.88 -15.68
C THR A 52 15.74 -8.27 -14.33
N LEU A 53 16.54 -7.31 -13.84
CA LEU A 53 16.25 -6.54 -12.63
C LEU A 53 14.87 -5.87 -12.69
N GLY A 54 14.55 -5.22 -13.81
CA GLY A 54 13.24 -4.60 -14.02
C GLY A 54 12.10 -5.59 -13.90
N ARG A 55 12.22 -6.77 -14.53
CA ARG A 55 11.19 -7.83 -14.47
C ARG A 55 11.03 -8.41 -13.08
N GLU A 56 12.13 -8.70 -12.38
CA GLU A 56 12.12 -9.27 -11.04
C GLU A 56 11.52 -8.30 -10.02
N LEU A 57 11.91 -7.02 -10.07
CA LEU A 57 11.32 -6.00 -9.22
C LEU A 57 9.83 -5.78 -9.53
N SER A 58 9.45 -5.77 -10.81
CA SER A 58 8.04 -5.67 -11.20
C SER A 58 7.22 -6.86 -10.69
N ALA A 59 7.77 -8.07 -10.76
CA ALA A 59 7.13 -9.27 -10.23
C ALA A 59 6.99 -9.21 -8.69
N LEU A 60 8.04 -8.78 -7.98
CA LEU A 60 8.04 -8.64 -6.53
C LEU A 60 6.96 -7.66 -6.04
N PHE A 61 6.76 -6.56 -6.74
CA PHE A 61 5.76 -5.55 -6.41
C PHE A 61 4.42 -5.71 -7.13
N GLY A 62 4.23 -6.79 -7.90
CA GLY A 62 2.98 -7.08 -8.61
C GLY A 62 2.65 -6.06 -9.72
N CYS A 63 3.66 -5.40 -10.27
CA CYS A 63 3.52 -4.49 -11.40
C CYS A 63 3.39 -5.26 -12.72
N LYS A 64 2.67 -4.70 -13.70
CA LYS A 64 2.45 -5.36 -15.00
C LYS A 64 3.57 -5.12 -16.00
N ASP A 65 4.27 -4.02 -15.83
CA ASP A 65 5.29 -3.57 -16.78
C ASP A 65 6.68 -4.14 -16.42
N ALA A 66 7.47 -4.46 -17.43
CA ALA A 66 8.78 -5.08 -17.27
C ALA A 66 9.94 -4.06 -17.12
N TYR A 67 9.67 -2.90 -16.54
CA TYR A 67 10.70 -1.89 -16.23
C TYR A 67 10.83 -1.72 -14.70
N VAL A 68 11.91 -1.07 -14.28
CA VAL A 68 12.12 -0.81 -12.85
C VAL A 68 11.00 0.06 -12.29
N PRO A 69 10.19 -0.45 -11.35
CA PRO A 69 9.06 0.29 -10.81
C PRO A 69 9.53 1.49 -9.97
N LYS A 70 8.68 2.52 -9.86
CA LYS A 70 8.91 3.69 -9.00
C LYS A 70 8.72 3.29 -7.53
N MET A 71 9.80 2.88 -6.91
CA MET A 71 9.78 2.45 -5.51
C MET A 71 9.76 3.63 -4.56
N ARG A 72 8.87 3.58 -3.57
CA ARG A 72 8.71 4.62 -2.55
C ARG A 72 8.58 4.01 -1.16
N THR A 73 9.04 4.75 -0.16
CA THR A 73 8.58 4.48 1.20
C THR A 73 7.11 4.87 1.33
N VAL A 74 6.37 4.26 2.25
CA VAL A 74 4.93 4.58 2.47
C VAL A 74 4.70 6.08 2.64
N ARG A 75 5.60 6.76 3.37
CA ARG A 75 5.52 8.22 3.59
C ARG A 75 5.71 9.01 2.31
N THR A 76 6.72 8.66 1.50
CA THR A 76 7.01 9.33 0.24
C THR A 76 5.90 9.07 -0.77
N ALA A 77 5.41 7.83 -0.86
CA ALA A 77 4.28 7.49 -1.73
C ALA A 77 3.02 8.30 -1.41
N ALA A 78 2.67 8.44 -0.13
CA ALA A 78 1.52 9.25 0.29
C ALA A 78 1.69 10.73 -0.13
N LYS A 79 2.93 11.25 -0.09
CA LYS A 79 3.23 12.61 -0.54
C LYS A 79 3.12 12.75 -2.05
N ASP A 80 3.70 11.80 -2.81
CA ASP A 80 3.69 11.82 -4.27
C ASP A 80 2.25 11.71 -4.80
N ILE A 81 1.43 10.81 -4.25
CA ILE A 81 0.02 10.68 -4.63
C ILE A 81 -0.76 11.96 -4.30
N ARG A 82 -0.53 12.57 -3.15
CA ARG A 82 -1.18 13.84 -2.79
C ARG A 82 -0.81 14.97 -3.75
N ASN A 83 0.46 15.03 -4.18
CA ASN A 83 0.92 16.06 -5.11
C ASN A 83 0.37 15.85 -6.52
N SER A 84 0.15 14.61 -6.95
CA SER A 84 -0.35 14.30 -8.29
C SER A 84 -1.87 14.46 -8.41
N ASP A 85 -2.63 14.13 -7.37
CA ASP A 85 -4.09 14.04 -7.43
C ASP A 85 -4.80 15.23 -6.75
N GLY A 86 -4.06 16.13 -6.09
CA GLY A 86 -4.64 17.29 -5.37
C GLY A 86 -5.69 16.92 -4.31
N GLY A 87 -6.04 15.66 -4.21
CA GLY A 87 -7.04 15.10 -3.30
C GLY A 87 -6.39 14.46 -2.06
N ASN A 88 -7.06 14.54 -0.93
CA ASN A 88 -6.61 13.93 0.33
C ASN A 88 -7.00 12.44 0.46
N ALA A 89 -7.29 11.76 -0.65
CA ALA A 89 -7.86 10.43 -0.59
C ALA A 89 -6.89 9.38 -0.04
N MET A 90 -5.59 9.47 -0.40
CA MET A 90 -4.61 8.46 -0.01
C MET A 90 -3.63 9.01 1.04
N THR A 91 -3.89 8.67 2.30
CA THR A 91 -3.02 9.01 3.43
C THR A 91 -2.06 7.87 3.75
N GLU A 92 -0.96 8.17 4.45
CA GLU A 92 -0.02 7.17 4.95
C GLU A 92 -0.72 6.05 5.75
N TYR A 93 -1.70 6.41 6.57
CA TYR A 93 -2.52 5.45 7.33
C TYR A 93 -3.29 4.50 6.40
N ARG A 94 -3.91 5.01 5.33
CA ARG A 94 -4.65 4.18 4.37
C ARG A 94 -3.74 3.22 3.63
N ILE A 95 -2.54 3.67 3.20
CA ILE A 95 -1.56 2.81 2.55
C ILE A 95 -1.15 1.68 3.49
N ARG A 96 -0.83 1.97 4.75
CA ARG A 96 -0.50 0.94 5.76
C ARG A 96 -1.64 -0.04 6.00
N MET A 97 -2.89 0.42 5.98
CA MET A 97 -4.05 -0.45 6.07
C MET A 97 -4.20 -1.37 4.86
N LEU A 98 -3.90 -0.89 3.64
CA LEU A 98 -3.91 -1.72 2.44
C LEU A 98 -2.82 -2.80 2.49
N ILE A 99 -1.62 -2.46 2.94
CA ILE A 99 -0.53 -3.40 3.16
C ILE A 99 -0.94 -4.46 4.20
N ARG A 100 -1.42 -4.04 5.38
CA ARG A 100 -1.84 -4.95 6.46
C ARG A 100 -2.96 -5.90 6.03
N ASN A 101 -3.85 -5.45 5.17
CA ASN A 101 -4.95 -6.26 4.64
C ASN A 101 -4.53 -7.15 3.45
N GLY A 102 -3.24 -7.20 3.09
CA GLY A 102 -2.72 -7.97 1.96
C GLY A 102 -3.22 -7.49 0.58
N LYS A 103 -3.76 -6.27 0.50
CA LYS A 103 -4.29 -5.70 -0.74
C LYS A 103 -3.22 -4.98 -1.57
N MET A 104 -2.07 -4.73 -0.99
CA MET A 104 -0.94 -4.06 -1.63
C MET A 104 0.35 -4.80 -1.30
N PRO A 105 1.11 -5.22 -2.32
CA PRO A 105 2.42 -5.81 -2.11
C PRO A 105 3.38 -4.77 -1.55
N CYS A 106 4.16 -5.15 -0.56
CA CYS A 106 5.21 -4.33 -0.01
C CYS A 106 6.44 -5.18 0.30
N TYR A 107 7.60 -4.57 0.25
CA TYR A 107 8.85 -5.15 0.70
C TYR A 107 9.28 -4.51 2.03
N GLU A 108 9.62 -5.33 3.01
CA GLU A 108 10.03 -4.86 4.34
C GLU A 108 11.56 -4.77 4.43
N ALA A 109 12.09 -3.56 4.32
CA ALA A 109 13.50 -3.26 4.49
C ALA A 109 13.78 -2.82 5.94
N GLY A 110 13.87 -3.77 6.86
CA GLY A 110 13.98 -3.49 8.28
C GLY A 110 12.72 -2.82 8.82
N THR A 111 12.82 -1.58 9.30
CA THR A 111 11.68 -0.80 9.80
C THR A 111 10.92 -0.05 8.70
N ARG A 112 11.41 -0.07 7.46
CA ARG A 112 10.82 0.66 6.35
C ARG A 112 10.03 -0.28 5.46
N GLN A 113 8.81 0.12 5.13
CA GLN A 113 7.97 -0.52 4.13
C GLN A 113 8.14 0.21 2.80
N ILE A 114 8.52 -0.55 1.76
CA ILE A 114 8.74 -0.06 0.40
C ILE A 114 7.64 -0.62 -0.48
N ILE A 115 7.06 0.23 -1.32
CA ILE A 115 5.98 -0.08 -2.24
C ILE A 115 6.32 0.49 -3.63
N ALA A 116 5.76 -0.09 -4.67
CA ALA A 116 5.80 0.49 -6.01
C ALA A 116 4.57 1.37 -6.25
N LEU A 117 4.77 2.55 -6.85
CA LEU A 117 3.63 3.43 -7.18
C LEU A 117 2.72 2.81 -8.23
N GLU A 118 3.25 2.02 -9.14
CA GLU A 118 2.51 1.33 -10.20
C GLU A 118 1.63 0.18 -9.68
N SER A 119 1.86 -0.29 -8.44
CA SER A 119 0.97 -1.27 -7.80
C SER A 119 -0.36 -0.65 -7.34
N PHE A 120 -0.46 0.69 -7.33
CA PHE A 120 -1.72 1.40 -7.19
C PHE A 120 -2.52 1.33 -8.50
N ASP A 121 -3.23 0.23 -8.73
CA ASP A 121 -4.19 0.15 -9.84
C ASP A 121 -5.43 0.96 -9.44
N ASP A 122 -5.54 2.20 -9.97
CA ASP A 122 -6.58 3.18 -9.63
C ASP A 122 -8.00 2.59 -9.69
N LYS A 123 -8.26 1.69 -10.64
CA LYS A 123 -9.57 1.05 -10.80
C LYS A 123 -9.91 0.09 -9.67
N LYS A 124 -8.95 -0.67 -9.16
CA LYS A 124 -9.17 -1.61 -8.05
C LYS A 124 -9.30 -0.88 -6.72
N LEU A 125 -8.51 0.16 -6.50
CA LEU A 125 -8.57 0.97 -5.29
C LEU A 125 -9.88 1.74 -5.19
N PHE A 126 -10.36 2.32 -6.29
CA PHE A 126 -11.63 3.05 -6.35
C PHE A 126 -12.84 2.14 -6.08
N THR A 127 -12.86 0.95 -6.66
CA THR A 127 -13.94 -0.04 -6.42
C THR A 127 -13.97 -0.54 -4.97
N MET A 128 -12.80 -0.65 -4.32
CA MET A 128 -12.72 -1.06 -2.92
C MET A 128 -13.17 0.06 -1.97
N GLN A 129 -12.86 1.32 -2.28
CA GLN A 129 -13.32 2.48 -1.49
C GLN A 129 -14.85 2.63 -1.54
N LEU A 130 -15.46 2.40 -2.70
CA LEU A 130 -16.92 2.41 -2.82
C LEU A 130 -17.57 1.32 -1.96
N LYS A 131 -17.05 0.10 -1.98
CA LYS A 131 -17.57 -1.01 -1.16
C LYS A 131 -17.40 -0.76 0.35
N GLU A 132 -16.27 -0.21 0.79
CA GLU A 132 -16.06 0.13 2.20
C GLU A 132 -16.95 1.29 2.67
N ASN A 133 -17.16 2.30 1.84
CA ASN A 133 -18.03 3.43 2.16
C ASN A 133 -19.51 3.03 2.23
N VAL A 134 -19.96 2.13 1.36
CA VAL A 134 -21.31 1.55 1.43
C VAL A 134 -21.46 0.74 2.71
N SER A 135 -20.53 -0.16 3.03
CA SER A 135 -20.57 -0.96 4.25
C SER A 135 -20.47 -0.13 5.54
N ARG A 136 -19.81 1.03 5.53
CA ARG A 136 -19.78 1.95 6.69
C ARG A 136 -21.06 2.74 6.83
N ARG A 137 -21.71 3.13 5.73
CA ARG A 137 -23.03 3.78 5.74
C ARG A 137 -24.09 2.82 6.30
N ASP A 138 -24.09 1.57 5.83
CA ASP A 138 -25.05 0.57 6.30
C ASP A 138 -24.89 0.27 7.79
N ARG A 139 -23.65 0.19 8.31
CA ARG A 139 -23.40 0.02 9.75
C ARG A 139 -23.82 1.23 10.59
N ARG A 140 -23.66 2.46 10.08
CA ARG A 140 -24.15 3.66 10.77
C ARG A 140 -25.67 3.72 10.77
N SER A 141 -26.30 3.39 9.65
CA SER A 141 -27.78 3.36 9.57
C SER A 141 -28.37 2.29 10.51
N GLN A 142 -27.73 1.12 10.63
CA GLN A 142 -28.14 0.10 11.58
C GLN A 142 -27.96 0.50 13.04
N SER A 143 -26.87 1.22 13.39
CA SER A 143 -26.65 1.70 14.76
C SER A 143 -27.64 2.80 15.17
N VAL A 144 -28.02 3.68 14.25
CA VAL A 144 -29.04 4.70 14.50
C VAL A 144 -30.42 4.05 14.69
N CYS A 145 -30.77 3.09 13.85
CA CYS A 145 -32.03 2.36 13.96
C CYS A 145 -32.18 1.58 15.27
N LEU A 146 -31.05 0.98 15.75
CA LEU A 146 -31.02 0.30 17.05
C LEU A 146 -31.16 1.26 18.24
N SER A 147 -30.55 2.45 18.17
CA SER A 147 -30.68 3.45 19.25
C SER A 147 -32.12 4.01 19.35
N GLU A 148 -32.77 4.27 18.24
CA GLU A 148 -34.19 4.69 18.21
C GLU A 148 -35.13 3.61 18.73
N GLN A 149 -34.87 2.32 18.44
CA GLN A 149 -35.66 1.22 19.00
C GLN A 149 -35.45 1.06 20.52
N PHE A 150 -34.26 1.29 21.05
CA PHE A 150 -33.98 1.26 22.48
C PHE A 150 -34.67 2.40 23.23
N GLU A 151 -34.72 3.61 22.67
CA GLU A 151 -35.44 4.75 23.28
C GLU A 151 -36.95 4.52 23.32
N THR A 152 -37.52 3.93 22.29
CA THR A 152 -38.95 3.58 22.25
C THR A 152 -39.31 2.52 23.30
N ILE A 153 -38.45 1.51 23.49
CA ILE A 153 -38.67 0.46 24.51
C ILE A 153 -38.54 1.03 25.92
N LEU A 154 -37.63 1.95 26.18
CA LEU A 154 -37.46 2.62 27.47
C LEU A 154 -38.62 3.53 27.81
N SER A 155 -39.18 4.25 26.83
CA SER A 155 -40.35 5.11 27.05
C SER A 155 -41.62 4.30 27.39
N ASP A 156 -41.84 3.20 26.68
CA ASP A 156 -42.97 2.29 26.95
C ASP A 156 -42.88 1.60 28.33
N THR A 157 -41.67 1.26 28.75
CA THR A 157 -41.44 0.64 30.08
C THR A 157 -41.68 1.65 31.19
N THR A 158 -41.24 2.88 31.04
CA THR A 158 -41.45 3.95 32.04
C THR A 158 -42.93 4.29 32.19
N GLN A 159 -43.68 4.29 31.12
CA GLN A 159 -45.13 4.58 31.13
C GLN A 159 -45.94 3.49 31.82
N LYS A 160 -45.54 2.21 31.68
CA LYS A 160 -46.16 1.07 32.40
C LYS A 160 -45.89 1.11 33.92
N TYR A 161 -44.74 1.60 34.37
CA TYR A 161 -44.41 1.73 35.77
C TYR A 161 -45.14 2.90 36.46
N VAL A 162 -45.40 3.98 35.77
CA VAL A 162 -46.15 5.15 36.31
C VAL A 162 -47.64 4.83 36.48
N CYS A 163 -48.25 4.05 35.59
CA CYS A 163 -49.65 3.62 35.71
C CYS A 163 -49.91 2.63 36.84
N ARG A 164 -48.92 1.86 37.33
CA ARG A 164 -49.05 0.88 38.46
C ARG A 164 -48.96 1.52 39.84
N ARG A 165 -48.52 2.78 39.97
CA ARG A 165 -48.41 3.50 41.26
C ARG A 165 -49.65 4.33 41.62
N LYS A 166 -50.67 4.32 40.78
CA LYS A 166 -51.93 5.09 41.03
C LYS A 166 -53.16 4.23 41.33
N ARG A 167 -52.93 2.98 41.89
CA ARG A 167 -54.02 2.19 42.44
C ARG A 167 -53.74 1.82 43.91
#